data_b36dd2a4f2f68b6a6003adbc7508e4f9
#
_entry.id   b36dd2a4f2f68b6a6003adbc7508e4f9
#
_cell.length_a   1.000
_cell.length_b   1.000
_cell.length_c   1.000
_cell.angle_alpha   90.00
_cell.angle_beta   90.00
_cell.angle_gamma   90.00
#
_symmetry.space_group_name_H-M   'P 1'
#
loop_
_entity.id
_entity.type
_entity.pdbx_description
1 polymer ?
#
loop_
_entity_poly.entity_id
_entity_poly.type
_entity_poly.pdbx_seq_one_letter_code
_entity_poly.pdbx_strand_id
1 'polypeptide(L)'
;MKVLLFGKSLGKEDIALLINMRDFLLSRNVQVYVYSLYQSYLQEQHSLDLGLPQFTALNLPLDADALIGLGGDGTMLEAATVLKASGIPMLGINLGRLGFLSPVPKPLVEQALTLLTEGNYSIEHRGVLLAEAEGIPAEAQMALNEITVLKRDSASMIELRCLLDGQYFNTYRSDGLIVSTPTGSTGYSLSCGGPIVHPSSPVLVITPIAPHNLTQRPFVVSDDAVIELQCSS
;
A
#
# COMPACT_ATOMS: atom_id res chain seq x y z
N MET A 1 -22.39 3.90 -11.16
CA MET A 1 -21.08 3.90 -10.52
C MET A 1 -21.18 3.27 -9.14
N LYS A 2 -20.21 2.44 -8.76
CA LYS A 2 -20.13 1.79 -7.45
C LYS A 2 -18.80 2.14 -6.79
N VAL A 3 -18.83 2.68 -5.57
CA VAL A 3 -17.65 3.17 -4.84
C VAL A 3 -17.56 2.49 -3.47
N LEU A 4 -16.34 2.12 -3.11
CA LEU A 4 -16.00 1.53 -1.82
C LEU A 4 -15.34 2.61 -0.94
N LEU A 5 -15.84 2.82 0.28
CA LEU A 5 -15.20 3.67 1.29
C LEU A 5 -14.37 2.83 2.25
N PHE A 6 -13.12 3.17 2.38
CA PHE A 6 -12.16 2.51 3.27
C PHE A 6 -11.47 3.52 4.20
N GLY A 7 -11.33 3.16 5.45
CA GLY A 7 -10.60 3.94 6.45
C GLY A 7 -10.22 3.06 7.64
N LYS A 8 -9.39 3.60 8.53
CA LYS A 8 -8.96 2.93 9.78
C LYS A 8 -9.37 3.74 11.01
N SER A 9 -9.21 5.04 10.91
CA SER A 9 -9.49 5.97 11.99
C SER A 9 -9.98 7.29 11.40
N LEU A 10 -10.69 8.05 12.20
CA LEU A 10 -11.23 9.36 11.81
C LEU A 10 -11.14 10.31 13.01
N GLY A 11 -10.60 11.51 12.82
CA GLY A 11 -10.67 12.58 13.81
C GLY A 11 -12.12 13.11 13.92
N LYS A 12 -12.48 13.58 15.11
CA LYS A 12 -13.82 14.20 15.32
C LYS A 12 -14.09 15.36 14.36
N GLU A 13 -13.05 16.10 14.03
CA GLU A 13 -13.07 17.23 13.08
C GLU A 13 -13.37 16.80 11.63
N ASP A 14 -13.16 15.53 11.30
CA ASP A 14 -13.35 15.01 9.95
C ASP A 14 -14.69 14.28 9.74
N ILE A 15 -15.49 14.14 10.79
CA ILE A 15 -16.81 13.49 10.71
C ILE A 15 -17.72 14.21 9.70
N ALA A 16 -17.76 15.53 9.75
CA ALA A 16 -18.56 16.32 8.81
C ALA A 16 -18.12 16.12 7.36
N LEU A 17 -16.79 16.02 7.12
CA LEU A 17 -16.24 15.73 5.81
C LEU A 17 -16.72 14.36 5.29
N LEU A 18 -16.63 13.32 6.11
CA LEU A 18 -17.07 11.98 5.75
C LEU A 18 -18.57 11.94 5.41
N ILE A 19 -19.41 12.60 6.22
CA ILE A 19 -20.86 12.67 5.96
C ILE A 19 -21.14 13.42 4.65
N ASN A 20 -20.49 14.56 4.43
CA ASN A 20 -20.65 15.34 3.20
C ASN A 20 -20.22 14.54 1.96
N MET A 21 -19.13 13.78 2.05
CA MET A 21 -18.68 12.89 0.97
C MET A 21 -19.72 11.83 0.64
N ARG A 22 -20.24 11.15 1.68
CA ARG A 22 -21.32 10.15 1.52
C ARG A 22 -22.52 10.76 0.82
N ASP A 23 -23.01 11.90 1.33
CA ASP A 23 -24.23 12.55 0.81
C ASP A 23 -24.01 13.07 -0.61
N PHE A 24 -22.82 13.60 -0.92
CA PHE A 24 -22.45 14.00 -2.28
C PHE A 24 -22.51 12.80 -3.26
N LEU A 25 -21.90 11.68 -2.91
CA LEU A 25 -21.91 10.48 -3.76
C LEU A 25 -23.34 9.93 -3.96
N LEU A 26 -24.12 9.84 -2.88
CA LEU A 26 -25.51 9.38 -2.93
C LEU A 26 -26.39 10.32 -3.79
N SER A 27 -26.21 11.65 -3.70
CA SER A 27 -26.93 12.64 -4.50
C SER A 27 -26.69 12.47 -6.01
N ARG A 28 -25.56 11.88 -6.38
CA ARG A 28 -25.19 11.57 -7.78
C ARG A 28 -25.56 10.14 -8.21
N ASN A 29 -26.41 9.44 -7.45
CA ASN A 29 -26.84 8.06 -7.68
C ASN A 29 -25.65 7.06 -7.72
N VAL A 30 -24.57 7.34 -6.97
CA VAL A 30 -23.47 6.40 -6.79
C VAL A 30 -23.87 5.37 -5.73
N GLN A 31 -23.66 4.10 -6.00
CA GLN A 31 -23.80 3.04 -4.99
C GLN A 31 -22.55 3.06 -4.10
N VAL A 32 -22.72 3.34 -2.83
CA VAL A 32 -21.61 3.46 -1.89
C VAL A 32 -21.64 2.31 -0.91
N TYR A 33 -20.49 1.67 -0.72
CA TYR A 33 -20.26 0.61 0.26
C TYR A 33 -19.20 1.06 1.25
N VAL A 34 -19.30 0.65 2.50
CA VAL A 34 -18.30 0.96 3.53
C VAL A 34 -17.60 -0.31 4.01
N TYR A 35 -16.29 -0.23 4.25
CA TYR A 35 -15.53 -1.34 4.82
C TYR A 35 -16.03 -1.64 6.23
N SER A 36 -16.36 -2.91 6.50
CA SER A 36 -17.03 -3.31 7.73
C SER A 36 -16.28 -2.94 9.00
N LEU A 37 -14.95 -3.12 9.03
CA LEU A 37 -14.13 -2.75 10.17
C LEU A 37 -14.09 -1.22 10.38
N TYR A 38 -14.14 -0.45 9.28
CA TYR A 38 -14.22 1.00 9.39
C TYR A 38 -15.59 1.46 9.93
N GLN A 39 -16.69 0.85 9.48
CA GLN A 39 -18.02 1.13 10.04
C GLN A 39 -18.11 0.78 11.53
N SER A 40 -17.54 -0.36 11.95
CA SER A 40 -17.45 -0.73 13.37
C SER A 40 -16.67 0.31 14.18
N TYR A 41 -15.52 0.76 13.67
CA TYR A 41 -14.73 1.83 14.30
C TYR A 41 -15.55 3.12 14.45
N LEU A 42 -16.26 3.56 13.40
CA LEU A 42 -17.08 4.77 13.41
C LEU A 42 -18.20 4.66 14.44
N GLN A 43 -18.83 3.49 14.55
CA GLN A 43 -19.88 3.23 15.52
C GLN A 43 -19.36 3.26 16.97
N GLU A 44 -18.22 2.62 17.21
CA GLU A 44 -17.63 2.52 18.56
C GLU A 44 -17.04 3.85 19.04
N GLN A 45 -16.32 4.55 18.21
CA GLN A 45 -15.58 5.76 18.60
C GLN A 45 -16.40 7.06 18.47
N HIS A 46 -17.37 7.08 17.56
CA HIS A 46 -18.11 8.30 17.22
C HIS A 46 -19.63 8.14 17.29
N SER A 47 -20.15 6.96 17.63
CA SER A 47 -21.59 6.64 17.55
C SER A 47 -22.20 6.96 16.18
N LEU A 48 -21.41 6.77 15.12
CA LEU A 48 -21.77 7.12 13.74
C LEU A 48 -22.07 5.87 12.93
N ASP A 49 -23.33 5.77 12.47
CA ASP A 49 -23.71 4.82 11.44
C ASP A 49 -23.89 5.57 10.11
N LEU A 50 -23.16 5.14 9.08
CA LEU A 50 -23.28 5.73 7.75
C LEU A 50 -24.54 5.29 7.01
N GLY A 51 -25.24 4.23 7.46
CA GLY A 51 -26.42 3.67 6.79
C GLY A 51 -26.10 3.07 5.41
N LEU A 52 -24.86 2.62 5.20
CA LEU A 52 -24.38 2.09 3.92
C LEU A 52 -24.24 0.55 3.99
N PRO A 53 -24.45 -0.15 2.85
CA PRO A 53 -24.08 -1.56 2.76
C PRO A 53 -22.58 -1.74 3.03
N GLN A 54 -22.24 -2.85 3.69
CA GLN A 54 -20.87 -3.12 4.12
C GLN A 54 -20.19 -4.15 3.21
N PHE A 55 -18.88 -4.06 3.10
CA PHE A 55 -18.04 -5.06 2.44
C PHE A 55 -16.87 -5.48 3.35
N THR A 56 -16.30 -6.64 3.06
CA THR A 56 -15.09 -7.19 3.69
C THR A 56 -14.12 -7.65 2.59
N ALA A 57 -12.91 -8.05 2.97
CA ALA A 57 -11.97 -8.66 2.01
C ALA A 57 -12.50 -9.97 1.39
N LEU A 58 -13.42 -10.68 2.06
CA LEU A 58 -14.00 -11.94 1.58
C LEU A 58 -15.20 -11.75 0.66
N ASN A 59 -15.93 -10.63 0.79
CA ASN A 59 -17.09 -10.30 -0.04
C ASN A 59 -16.92 -8.96 -0.75
N LEU A 60 -15.71 -8.74 -1.29
CA LEU A 60 -15.39 -7.54 -2.06
C LEU A 60 -16.29 -7.43 -3.30
N PRO A 61 -16.99 -6.30 -3.52
CA PRO A 61 -17.72 -6.05 -4.76
C PRO A 61 -16.74 -5.85 -5.93
N LEU A 62 -16.45 -6.93 -6.67
CA LEU A 62 -15.46 -6.93 -7.76
C LEU A 62 -15.87 -6.06 -8.96
N ASP A 63 -17.12 -5.65 -9.05
CA ASP A 63 -17.66 -4.71 -10.02
C ASP A 63 -17.63 -3.25 -9.53
N ALA A 64 -16.89 -2.96 -8.48
CA ALA A 64 -16.70 -1.59 -8.01
C ALA A 64 -15.82 -0.81 -8.98
N ASP A 65 -16.20 0.45 -9.23
CA ASP A 65 -15.48 1.35 -10.13
C ASP A 65 -14.27 2.02 -9.46
N ALA A 66 -14.32 2.20 -8.13
CA ALA A 66 -13.22 2.77 -7.36
C ALA A 66 -13.33 2.46 -5.86
N LEU A 67 -12.19 2.47 -5.17
CA LEU A 67 -12.10 2.55 -3.71
C LEU A 67 -11.58 3.94 -3.31
N ILE A 68 -12.27 4.61 -2.40
CA ILE A 68 -11.83 5.86 -1.77
C ILE A 68 -11.26 5.52 -0.39
N GLY A 69 -9.95 5.71 -0.23
CA GLY A 69 -9.24 5.53 1.04
C GLY A 69 -9.15 6.84 1.81
N LEU A 70 -9.60 6.84 3.06
CA LEU A 70 -9.63 7.99 3.95
C LEU A 70 -8.52 7.87 4.99
N GLY A 71 -7.43 8.60 4.81
CA GLY A 71 -6.25 8.54 5.69
C GLY A 71 -4.94 8.85 4.97
N GLY A 72 -3.83 8.47 5.58
CA GLY A 72 -2.49 8.58 4.99
C GLY A 72 -2.06 7.32 4.23
N ASP A 73 -0.78 7.26 3.88
CA ASP A 73 -0.20 6.15 3.11
C ASP A 73 -0.43 4.79 3.75
N GLY A 74 -0.33 4.66 5.08
CA GLY A 74 -0.61 3.40 5.77
C GLY A 74 -2.04 2.89 5.60
N THR A 75 -3.03 3.78 5.44
CA THR A 75 -4.41 3.41 5.12
C THR A 75 -4.52 2.88 3.69
N MET A 76 -3.80 3.51 2.75
CA MET A 76 -3.78 3.09 1.34
C MET A 76 -3.06 1.75 1.16
N LEU A 77 -1.97 1.51 1.90
CA LEU A 77 -1.29 0.21 1.91
C LEU A 77 -2.21 -0.91 2.39
N GLU A 78 -2.98 -0.68 3.45
CA GLU A 78 -3.94 -1.68 3.94
C GLU A 78 -5.11 -1.86 2.97
N ALA A 79 -5.63 -0.78 2.37
CA ALA A 79 -6.63 -0.88 1.31
C ALA A 79 -6.14 -1.75 0.14
N ALA A 80 -4.87 -1.62 -0.26
CA ALA A 80 -4.27 -2.45 -1.30
C ALA A 80 -4.25 -3.94 -0.91
N THR A 81 -4.01 -4.28 0.36
CA THR A 81 -4.07 -5.68 0.81
C THR A 81 -5.49 -6.26 0.81
N VAL A 82 -6.50 -5.41 1.01
CA VAL A 82 -7.91 -5.81 0.91
C VAL A 82 -8.33 -6.01 -0.54
N LEU A 83 -7.91 -5.11 -1.43
CA LEU A 83 -8.22 -5.18 -2.87
C LEU A 83 -7.46 -6.28 -3.60
N LYS A 84 -6.24 -6.59 -3.17
CA LYS A 84 -5.36 -7.58 -3.83
C LYS A 84 -5.27 -7.33 -5.35
N ALA A 85 -5.44 -8.38 -6.14
CA ALA A 85 -5.40 -8.34 -7.61
C ALA A 85 -6.78 -8.03 -8.24
N SER A 86 -7.69 -7.35 -7.54
CA SER A 86 -9.03 -7.04 -8.07
C SER A 86 -9.03 -6.10 -9.28
N GLY A 87 -7.96 -5.30 -9.44
CA GLY A 87 -7.90 -4.26 -10.47
C GLY A 87 -8.73 -3.01 -10.17
N ILE A 88 -9.39 -2.93 -9.00
CA ILE A 88 -10.18 -1.75 -8.60
C ILE A 88 -9.23 -0.58 -8.31
N PRO A 89 -9.36 0.56 -9.00
CA PRO A 89 -8.51 1.72 -8.75
C PRO A 89 -8.78 2.35 -7.39
N MET A 90 -7.74 2.95 -6.80
CA MET A 90 -7.82 3.60 -5.48
C MET A 90 -7.63 5.10 -5.59
N LEU A 91 -8.45 5.87 -4.87
CA LEU A 91 -8.31 7.32 -4.67
C LEU A 91 -8.01 7.60 -3.20
N GLY A 92 -6.81 8.08 -2.89
CA GLY A 92 -6.41 8.42 -1.52
C GLY A 92 -6.78 9.85 -1.14
N ILE A 93 -7.58 10.01 -0.08
CA ILE A 93 -7.91 11.31 0.53
C ILE A 93 -7.12 11.45 1.82
N ASN A 94 -6.29 12.47 1.87
CA ASN A 94 -5.43 12.76 3.00
C ASN A 94 -6.19 13.51 4.10
N LEU A 95 -6.26 12.91 5.28
CA LEU A 95 -6.88 13.54 6.45
C LEU A 95 -5.89 14.25 7.39
N GLY A 96 -4.59 14.12 7.14
CA GLY A 96 -3.54 14.65 8.01
C GLY A 96 -2.32 15.15 7.23
N ARG A 97 -1.18 14.48 7.43
CA ARG A 97 0.05 14.84 6.71
C ARG A 97 0.01 14.27 5.29
N LEU A 98 0.36 15.10 4.31
CA LEU A 98 0.43 14.70 2.91
C LEU A 98 1.38 13.50 2.74
N GLY A 99 0.88 12.47 2.06
CA GLY A 99 1.63 11.27 1.71
C GLY A 99 1.80 11.12 0.21
N PHE A 100 2.43 10.02 -0.21
CA PHE A 100 2.65 9.69 -1.62
C PHE A 100 1.48 8.92 -2.25
N LEU A 101 0.67 8.22 -1.42
CA LEU A 101 -0.46 7.40 -1.86
C LEU A 101 -1.83 8.07 -1.63
N SER A 102 -1.89 9.13 -0.84
CA SER A 102 -3.09 9.92 -0.58
C SER A 102 -2.88 11.38 -0.98
N PRO A 103 -2.93 11.67 -2.29
CA PRO A 103 -2.58 13.00 -2.81
C PRO A 103 -3.67 14.06 -2.66
N VAL A 104 -4.93 13.68 -2.37
CA VAL A 104 -6.05 14.61 -2.31
C VAL A 104 -6.18 15.20 -0.90
N PRO A 105 -5.86 16.49 -0.70
CA PRO A 105 -6.06 17.14 0.59
C PRO A 105 -7.54 17.49 0.82
N LYS A 106 -7.94 17.64 2.09
CA LYS A 106 -9.34 17.94 2.51
C LYS A 106 -10.03 19.03 1.68
N PRO A 107 -9.40 20.19 1.37
CA PRO A 107 -10.07 21.25 0.61
C PRO A 107 -10.42 20.88 -0.84
N LEU A 108 -9.79 19.87 -1.40
CA LEU A 108 -10.01 19.43 -2.79
C LEU A 108 -10.91 18.20 -2.91
N VAL A 109 -11.47 17.72 -1.80
CA VAL A 109 -12.27 16.48 -1.78
C VAL A 109 -13.48 16.58 -2.71
N GLU A 110 -14.27 17.64 -2.62
CA GLU A 110 -15.47 17.81 -3.45
C GLU A 110 -15.12 17.85 -4.94
N GLN A 111 -14.04 18.56 -5.30
CA GLN A 111 -13.54 18.59 -6.68
C GLN A 111 -13.10 17.19 -7.14
N ALA A 112 -12.37 16.46 -6.32
CA ALA A 112 -11.92 15.11 -6.66
C ALA A 112 -13.09 14.14 -6.84
N LEU A 113 -14.11 14.21 -5.98
CA LEU A 113 -15.33 13.41 -6.11
C LEU A 113 -16.13 13.77 -7.37
N THR A 114 -16.16 15.06 -7.73
CA THR A 114 -16.78 15.52 -8.98
C THR A 114 -16.08 14.88 -10.17
N LEU A 115 -14.75 15.02 -10.27
CA LEU A 115 -13.97 14.44 -11.36
C LEU A 115 -14.10 12.91 -11.40
N LEU A 116 -14.11 12.25 -10.25
CA LEU A 116 -14.32 10.81 -10.15
C LEU A 116 -15.68 10.40 -10.74
N THR A 117 -16.76 11.09 -10.34
CA THR A 117 -18.12 10.76 -10.78
C THR A 117 -18.40 11.10 -12.27
N GLU A 118 -17.64 12.03 -12.82
CA GLU A 118 -17.68 12.41 -14.24
C GLU A 118 -16.76 11.54 -15.12
N GLY A 119 -15.95 10.65 -14.53
CA GLY A 119 -14.98 9.84 -15.25
C GLY A 119 -13.78 10.64 -15.79
N ASN A 120 -13.56 11.83 -15.25
CA ASN A 120 -12.49 12.74 -15.70
C ASN A 120 -11.25 12.59 -14.83
N TYR A 121 -10.57 11.44 -14.92
CA TYR A 121 -9.34 11.11 -14.21
C TYR A 121 -8.45 10.17 -15.03
N SER A 122 -7.19 10.09 -14.67
CA SER A 122 -6.26 9.11 -15.20
C SER A 122 -5.90 8.07 -14.14
N ILE A 123 -5.61 6.83 -14.57
CA ILE A 123 -5.15 5.75 -13.70
C ILE A 123 -3.62 5.65 -13.81
N GLU A 124 -2.95 5.69 -12.66
CA GLU A 124 -1.55 5.38 -12.53
C GLU A 124 -1.40 3.92 -12.06
N HIS A 125 -0.65 3.12 -12.80
CA HIS A 125 -0.35 1.74 -12.43
C HIS A 125 0.86 1.71 -11.49
N ARG A 126 0.77 0.92 -10.43
CA ARG A 126 1.84 0.71 -9.46
C ARG A 126 2.27 -0.75 -9.48
N GLY A 127 3.58 -0.99 -9.55
CA GLY A 127 4.13 -2.33 -9.37
C GLY A 127 3.89 -2.86 -7.95
N VAL A 128 3.71 -4.17 -7.86
CA VAL A 128 3.63 -4.90 -6.58
C VAL A 128 4.64 -6.03 -6.58
N LEU A 129 5.18 -6.35 -5.40
CA LEU A 129 6.00 -7.54 -5.19
C LEU A 129 5.12 -8.72 -4.82
N LEU A 130 5.45 -9.89 -5.38
CA LEU A 130 4.91 -11.16 -4.95
C LEU A 130 6.02 -11.96 -4.27
N ALA A 131 5.76 -12.49 -3.06
CA ALA A 131 6.69 -13.34 -2.33
C ALA A 131 6.20 -14.79 -2.37
N GLU A 132 7.11 -15.70 -2.69
CA GLU A 132 6.88 -17.13 -2.58
C GLU A 132 7.88 -17.71 -1.59
N ALA A 133 7.42 -18.20 -0.45
CA ALA A 133 8.25 -18.94 0.49
C ALA A 133 7.38 -19.87 1.34
N GLU A 134 7.99 -20.94 1.83
CA GLU A 134 7.33 -21.88 2.73
C GLU A 134 6.88 -21.16 4.01
N GLY A 135 5.63 -21.35 4.41
CA GLY A 135 5.06 -20.77 5.63
C GLY A 135 4.63 -19.30 5.53
N ILE A 136 4.73 -18.66 4.38
CA ILE A 136 4.17 -17.31 4.19
C ILE A 136 2.64 -17.42 3.98
N PRO A 137 1.82 -16.77 4.83
CA PRO A 137 0.38 -16.71 4.60
C PRO A 137 0.04 -16.02 3.28
N ALA A 138 -1.06 -16.43 2.63
CA ALA A 138 -1.47 -15.87 1.34
C ALA A 138 -1.70 -14.33 1.40
N GLU A 139 -2.09 -13.81 2.56
CA GLU A 139 -2.27 -12.37 2.79
C GLU A 139 -0.96 -11.59 2.76
N ALA A 140 0.16 -12.24 3.12
CA ALA A 140 1.48 -11.63 3.20
C ALA A 140 2.32 -11.84 1.93
N GLN A 141 1.75 -12.44 0.89
CA GLN A 141 2.47 -12.74 -0.37
C GLN A 141 2.57 -11.54 -1.31
N MET A 142 1.81 -10.47 -1.08
CA MET A 142 1.79 -9.28 -1.95
C MET A 142 2.17 -8.03 -1.15
N ALA A 143 3.07 -7.23 -1.70
CA ALA A 143 3.47 -5.96 -1.11
C ALA A 143 3.49 -4.84 -2.15
N LEU A 144 2.84 -3.70 -1.83
CA LEU A 144 2.90 -2.48 -2.62
C LEU A 144 4.21 -1.70 -2.38
N ASN A 145 4.74 -1.75 -1.15
CA ASN A 145 5.98 -1.07 -0.79
C ASN A 145 7.20 -2.00 -0.91
N GLU A 146 7.37 -2.89 0.06
CA GLU A 146 8.56 -3.73 0.15
C GLU A 146 8.29 -5.08 0.82
N ILE A 147 9.16 -6.04 0.54
CA ILE A 147 9.31 -7.29 1.27
C ILE A 147 10.65 -7.25 1.98
N THR A 148 10.64 -7.54 3.28
CA THR A 148 11.84 -7.47 4.11
C THR A 148 12.15 -8.82 4.74
N VAL A 149 13.38 -9.29 4.56
CA VAL A 149 13.94 -10.43 5.27
C VAL A 149 14.81 -9.91 6.41
N LEU A 150 14.47 -10.25 7.64
CA LEU A 150 15.17 -9.78 8.84
C LEU A 150 15.72 -10.93 9.64
N LYS A 151 16.85 -10.71 10.33
CA LYS A 151 17.35 -11.62 11.35
C LYS A 151 16.31 -11.77 12.47
N ARG A 152 16.21 -12.96 13.01
CA ARG A 152 15.35 -13.24 14.15
C ARG A 152 15.99 -12.84 15.48
N ASP A 153 17.28 -13.13 15.63
CA ASP A 153 18.02 -12.91 16.86
C ASP A 153 18.91 -11.68 16.78
N SER A 154 19.05 -10.95 17.88
CA SER A 154 19.80 -9.68 17.92
C SER A 154 21.32 -9.86 17.88
N ALA A 155 21.83 -11.05 18.24
CA ALA A 155 23.27 -11.27 18.50
C ALA A 155 24.10 -11.55 17.24
N SER A 156 23.50 -12.01 16.15
CA SER A 156 24.22 -12.36 14.91
C SER A 156 23.62 -11.68 13.69
N MET A 157 24.47 -11.39 12.70
CA MET A 157 24.00 -11.05 11.36
C MET A 157 23.55 -12.30 10.63
N ILE A 158 22.66 -12.12 9.67
CA ILE A 158 22.30 -13.16 8.71
C ILE A 158 23.18 -13.07 7.47
N GLU A 159 23.38 -14.20 6.83
CA GLU A 159 23.99 -14.28 5.51
C GLU A 159 22.90 -14.64 4.49
N LEU A 160 22.63 -13.72 3.58
CA LEU A 160 21.64 -13.88 2.52
C LEU A 160 22.35 -13.94 1.18
N ARG A 161 22.33 -15.10 0.56
CA ARG A 161 22.76 -15.27 -0.83
C ARG A 161 21.61 -14.84 -1.74
N CYS A 162 21.88 -13.87 -2.59
CA CYS A 162 20.93 -13.31 -3.55
C CYS A 162 21.26 -13.81 -4.96
N LEU A 163 20.26 -14.34 -5.66
CA LEU A 163 20.32 -14.67 -7.06
C LEU A 163 19.34 -13.77 -7.82
N LEU A 164 19.70 -13.36 -9.03
CA LEU A 164 18.84 -12.68 -9.99
C LEU A 164 18.67 -13.62 -11.19
N ASP A 165 17.43 -13.96 -11.52
CA ASP A 165 17.07 -14.86 -12.62
C ASP A 165 17.87 -16.19 -12.57
N GLY A 166 18.02 -16.73 -11.35
CA GLY A 166 18.75 -17.96 -11.09
C GLY A 166 20.28 -17.83 -11.10
N GLN A 167 20.84 -16.65 -11.42
CA GLN A 167 22.28 -16.42 -11.42
C GLN A 167 22.74 -15.75 -10.11
N TYR A 168 23.89 -16.22 -9.57
CA TYR A 168 24.47 -15.59 -8.38
C TYR A 168 24.74 -14.12 -8.63
N PHE A 169 24.20 -13.27 -7.76
CA PHE A 169 24.39 -11.83 -7.81
C PHE A 169 25.32 -11.35 -6.71
N ASN A 170 24.95 -11.61 -5.44
CA ASN A 170 25.71 -11.14 -4.29
C ASN A 170 25.40 -11.95 -3.02
N THR A 171 26.26 -11.82 -2.01
CA THR A 171 25.98 -12.33 -0.66
C THR A 171 26.02 -11.16 0.33
N TYR A 172 24.91 -10.98 1.04
CA TYR A 172 24.75 -9.92 2.03
C TYR A 172 24.93 -10.48 3.43
N ARG A 173 25.90 -9.91 4.18
CA ARG A 173 26.03 -10.11 5.62
C ARG A 173 25.52 -8.85 6.30
N SER A 174 24.31 -8.91 6.87
CA SER A 174 23.55 -7.74 7.32
C SER A 174 22.53 -8.12 8.38
N ASP A 175 21.85 -7.13 8.94
CA ASP A 175 20.69 -7.36 9.81
C ASP A 175 19.45 -7.80 9.02
N GLY A 176 19.46 -7.55 7.72
CA GLY A 176 18.40 -7.95 6.81
C GLY A 176 18.59 -7.38 5.41
N LEU A 177 17.62 -7.67 4.56
CA LEU A 177 17.56 -7.20 3.17
C LEU A 177 16.15 -6.77 2.83
N ILE A 178 16.02 -5.63 2.17
CA ILE A 178 14.77 -5.07 1.67
C ILE A 178 14.76 -5.23 0.16
N VAL A 179 13.66 -5.73 -0.39
CA VAL A 179 13.34 -5.63 -1.81
C VAL A 179 12.13 -4.69 -1.91
N SER A 180 12.29 -3.52 -2.52
CA SER A 180 11.23 -2.52 -2.61
C SER A 180 10.84 -2.21 -4.04
N THR A 181 9.56 -1.90 -4.21
CA THR A 181 9.02 -1.28 -5.43
C THR A 181 9.44 0.20 -5.49
N PRO A 182 9.20 0.91 -6.59
CA PRO A 182 9.33 2.36 -6.64
C PRO A 182 8.46 3.07 -5.58
N THR A 183 7.24 2.60 -5.34
CA THR A 183 6.37 3.12 -4.28
C THR A 183 7.02 2.97 -2.90
N GLY A 184 7.59 1.81 -2.61
CA GLY A 184 8.30 1.52 -1.35
C GLY A 184 9.66 2.21 -1.22
N SER A 185 10.19 2.80 -2.30
CA SER A 185 11.48 3.52 -2.26
C SER A 185 11.49 4.67 -1.26
N THR A 186 10.33 5.23 -0.92
CA THR A 186 10.15 6.28 0.10
C THR A 186 9.79 5.73 1.50
N GLY A 187 9.70 4.40 1.64
CA GLY A 187 9.42 3.68 2.89
C GLY A 187 10.70 3.26 3.62
N TYR A 188 10.76 2.00 4.05
CA TYR A 188 11.89 1.50 4.84
C TYR A 188 13.21 1.47 4.04
N SER A 189 13.15 1.26 2.73
CA SER A 189 14.31 1.35 1.84
C SER A 189 15.02 2.70 1.97
N LEU A 190 14.28 3.82 2.00
CA LEU A 190 14.85 5.16 2.17
C LEU A 190 15.61 5.29 3.49
N SER A 191 15.05 4.77 4.58
CA SER A 191 15.68 4.80 5.91
C SER A 191 16.99 4.01 5.97
N CYS A 192 17.15 3.02 5.08
CA CYS A 192 18.36 2.21 4.93
C CYS A 192 19.30 2.72 3.82
N GLY A 193 19.09 3.94 3.31
CA GLY A 193 19.95 4.60 2.32
C GLY A 193 19.61 4.21 0.86
N GLY A 194 18.44 3.63 0.61
CA GLY A 194 17.91 3.41 -0.74
C GLY A 194 17.63 4.72 -1.48
N PRO A 195 17.70 4.75 -2.82
CA PRO A 195 17.34 5.91 -3.62
C PRO A 195 15.83 6.12 -3.65
N ILE A 196 15.41 7.38 -3.82
CA ILE A 196 14.02 7.69 -4.20
C ILE A 196 13.85 7.37 -5.68
N VAL A 197 12.84 6.57 -5.98
CA VAL A 197 12.54 6.12 -7.35
C VAL A 197 11.18 6.66 -7.77
N HIS A 198 11.10 7.16 -9.02
CA HIS A 198 9.82 7.61 -9.56
C HIS A 198 8.83 6.44 -9.65
N PRO A 199 7.58 6.59 -9.21
CA PRO A 199 6.63 5.49 -9.10
C PRO A 199 6.36 4.68 -10.39
N SER A 200 6.47 5.31 -11.55
CA SER A 200 6.28 4.66 -12.87
C SER A 200 7.55 4.02 -13.44
N SER A 201 8.67 4.02 -12.71
CA SER A 201 9.90 3.38 -13.18
C SER A 201 9.76 1.85 -13.10
N PRO A 202 10.11 1.11 -14.16
CA PRO A 202 10.02 -0.35 -14.18
C PRO A 202 11.24 -0.99 -13.51
N VAL A 203 11.38 -0.77 -12.19
CA VAL A 203 12.54 -1.24 -11.43
C VAL A 203 12.16 -1.70 -10.01
N LEU A 204 13.03 -2.50 -9.40
CA LEU A 204 13.04 -2.83 -7.99
C LEU A 204 14.34 -2.36 -7.35
N VAL A 205 14.32 -2.13 -6.04
CA VAL A 205 15.51 -1.73 -5.28
C VAL A 205 15.82 -2.76 -4.21
N ILE A 206 17.03 -3.31 -4.24
CA ILE A 206 17.55 -4.22 -3.21
C ILE A 206 18.40 -3.39 -2.24
N THR A 207 17.97 -3.27 -1.00
CA THR A 207 18.61 -2.43 0.01
C THR A 207 19.01 -3.25 1.23
N PRO A 208 20.33 -3.37 1.55
CA PRO A 208 20.77 -4.07 2.75
C PRO A 208 20.50 -3.22 4.00
N ILE A 209 20.14 -3.89 5.10
CA ILE A 209 19.90 -3.26 6.40
C ILE A 209 21.16 -3.44 7.26
N ALA A 210 21.79 -2.36 7.67
CA ALA A 210 23.01 -2.36 8.49
C ALA A 210 24.07 -3.38 8.01
N PRO A 211 24.53 -3.32 6.76
CA PRO A 211 25.48 -4.30 6.23
C PRO A 211 26.82 -4.22 6.93
N HIS A 212 27.44 -5.38 7.17
CA HIS A 212 28.79 -5.44 7.74
C HIS A 212 29.85 -4.85 6.81
N ASN A 213 29.68 -5.10 5.51
CA ASN A 213 30.59 -4.55 4.51
C ASN A 213 30.17 -3.12 4.15
N LEU A 214 30.97 -2.15 4.53
CA LEU A 214 30.72 -0.72 4.30
C LEU A 214 30.69 -0.30 2.82
N THR A 215 31.15 -1.15 1.91
CA THR A 215 31.09 -0.88 0.45
C THR A 215 29.80 -1.34 -0.19
N GLN A 216 28.98 -2.14 0.49
CA GLN A 216 27.67 -2.54 -0.03
C GLN A 216 26.74 -1.33 -0.14
N ARG A 217 26.05 -1.24 -1.26
CA ARG A 217 25.11 -0.17 -1.58
C ARG A 217 23.79 -0.77 -2.04
N PRO A 218 22.69 -0.03 -1.91
CA PRO A 218 21.44 -0.40 -2.58
C PRO A 218 21.67 -0.57 -4.07
N PHE A 219 20.99 -1.56 -4.65
CA PHE A 219 21.12 -1.91 -6.04
C PHE A 219 19.75 -1.86 -6.73
N VAL A 220 19.70 -1.27 -7.92
CA VAL A 220 18.48 -1.16 -8.72
C VAL A 220 18.52 -2.24 -9.80
N VAL A 221 17.44 -3.01 -9.91
CA VAL A 221 17.24 -4.07 -10.91
C VAL A 221 15.96 -3.80 -11.69
N SER A 222 15.75 -4.50 -12.81
CA SER A 222 14.49 -4.47 -13.54
C SER A 222 13.35 -5.07 -12.71
N ASP A 223 12.11 -4.62 -12.91
CA ASP A 223 10.93 -5.11 -12.19
C ASP A 223 10.42 -6.47 -12.69
N ASP A 224 10.94 -6.94 -13.84
CA ASP A 224 10.71 -8.29 -14.34
C ASP A 224 11.69 -9.34 -13.78
N ALA A 225 12.71 -8.92 -13.02
CA ALA A 225 13.68 -9.81 -12.43
C ALA A 225 13.08 -10.69 -11.33
N VAL A 226 13.41 -11.97 -11.34
CA VAL A 226 13.14 -12.90 -10.24
C VAL A 226 14.28 -12.83 -9.23
N ILE A 227 13.97 -12.35 -8.02
CA ILE A 227 14.93 -12.22 -6.92
C ILE A 227 14.75 -13.40 -5.98
N GLU A 228 15.75 -14.29 -5.93
CA GLU A 228 15.77 -15.40 -5.00
C GLU A 228 16.71 -15.11 -3.83
N LEU A 229 16.23 -15.29 -2.60
CA LEU A 229 17.02 -15.12 -1.38
C LEU A 229 17.16 -16.45 -0.65
N GLN A 230 18.40 -16.91 -0.51
CA GLN A 230 18.76 -18.13 0.21
C GLN A 230 19.41 -17.73 1.54
N CYS A 231 18.79 -18.11 2.66
CA CYS A 231 19.35 -17.88 3.99
C CYS A 231 20.23 -19.06 4.39
N SER A 232 21.49 -18.81 4.66
CA SER A 232 22.37 -19.79 5.32
C SER A 232 22.33 -19.53 6.83
N SER A 233 21.86 -20.52 7.58
CA SER A 233 21.87 -20.55 9.05
C SER A 233 23.26 -20.88 9.60
#